data_6902f8798c0326ee52dae96ff0d5baf0
#
_entry.id   6902f8798c0326ee52dae96ff0d5baf0
#
_cell.length_a   1.000
_cell.length_b   1.000
_cell.length_c   1.000
_cell.angle_alpha   90.00
_cell.angle_beta   90.00
_cell.angle_gamma   90.00
#
_symmetry.space_group_name_H-M   'P 1'
#
loop_
_entity.id
_entity.type
_entity.pdbx_description
1 polymer ?
#
loop_
_entity_poly.entity_id
_entity_poly.type
_entity_poly.pdbx_seq_one_letter_code
_entity_poly.pdbx_strand_id
1 'polypeptide(L)'
;MPRKGPVPKRDVLPDPIYNSKLVTRLINKIMIDGKKGKAQKILYTAFDIIRERTGKDPMEVFEQALKNVMPVLEVRARRVGGANYQVPVEVRPERRTTLGLRWLVNYARLRGEKTMEERLANEIMDAANNTGAAVKKREDTHKMAEANKAFAHYRW
;
A
#
# COMPACT_ATOMS: atom_id res chain seq x y z
N MET A 1 -5.81 24.11 -4.77
CA MET A 1 -5.67 24.17 -3.30
C MET A 1 -6.96 24.69 -2.70
N PRO A 2 -7.49 24.06 -1.65
CA PRO A 2 -8.70 24.58 -1.00
C PRO A 2 -8.42 25.93 -0.33
N ARG A 3 -9.28 26.91 -0.60
CA ARG A 3 -9.13 28.26 -0.04
C ARG A 3 -9.80 28.43 1.33
N LYS A 4 -10.76 27.57 1.68
CA LYS A 4 -11.58 27.66 2.91
C LYS A 4 -11.22 26.64 4.00
N GLY A 5 -9.98 26.13 4.01
CA GLY A 5 -9.53 25.18 5.00
C GLY A 5 -9.32 23.76 4.45
N PRO A 6 -9.08 22.77 5.32
CA PRO A 6 -8.81 21.41 4.90
C PRO A 6 -10.04 20.76 4.26
N VAL A 7 -9.81 20.00 3.18
CA VAL A 7 -10.88 19.23 2.53
C VAL A 7 -11.29 18.08 3.46
N PRO A 8 -12.61 17.89 3.72
CA PRO A 8 -13.06 16.76 4.51
C PRO A 8 -12.71 15.44 3.81
N LYS A 9 -12.26 14.47 4.59
CA LYS A 9 -11.94 13.14 4.08
C LYS A 9 -13.22 12.39 3.78
N ARG A 10 -13.34 11.87 2.55
CA ARG A 10 -14.47 11.02 2.18
C ARG A 10 -14.19 9.59 2.67
N ASP A 11 -15.17 9.00 3.31
CA ASP A 11 -15.12 7.58 3.67
C ASP A 11 -15.64 6.72 2.50
N VAL A 12 -15.26 5.45 2.52
CA VAL A 12 -15.71 4.46 1.52
C VAL A 12 -16.71 3.49 2.16
N LEU A 13 -17.63 2.97 1.37
CA LEU A 13 -18.52 1.91 1.80
C LEU A 13 -17.74 0.58 1.89
N PRO A 14 -18.06 -0.28 2.86
CA PRO A 14 -17.45 -1.60 2.93
C PRO A 14 -17.79 -2.45 1.72
N ASP A 15 -16.89 -3.36 1.35
CA ASP A 15 -17.12 -4.28 0.23
C ASP A 15 -18.32 -5.21 0.51
N PRO A 16 -19.20 -5.45 -0.47
CA PRO A 16 -20.39 -6.28 -0.25
C PRO A 16 -20.07 -7.74 0.11
N ILE A 17 -18.99 -8.31 -0.40
CA ILE A 17 -18.63 -9.71 -0.18
C ILE A 17 -17.83 -9.89 1.10
N TYR A 18 -16.81 -9.05 1.31
CA TYR A 18 -15.89 -9.16 2.45
C TYR A 18 -16.23 -8.23 3.60
N ASN A 19 -17.20 -7.35 3.43
CA ASN A 19 -17.64 -6.36 4.44
C ASN A 19 -16.44 -5.59 5.07
N SER A 20 -15.49 -5.19 4.23
CA SER A 20 -14.26 -4.51 4.64
C SER A 20 -14.01 -3.25 3.83
N LYS A 21 -13.76 -2.14 4.52
CA LYS A 21 -13.35 -0.88 3.89
C LYS A 21 -11.95 -0.97 3.27
N LEU A 22 -11.07 -1.79 3.84
CA LEU A 22 -9.74 -2.03 3.27
C LEU A 22 -9.82 -2.70 1.90
N VAL A 23 -10.73 -3.65 1.74
CA VAL A 23 -10.98 -4.30 0.44
C VAL A 23 -11.49 -3.29 -0.57
N THR A 24 -12.43 -2.44 -0.20
CA THR A 24 -12.92 -1.36 -1.09
C THR A 24 -11.78 -0.42 -1.50
N ARG A 25 -10.94 -0.04 -0.58
CA ARG A 25 -9.77 0.81 -0.86
C ARG A 25 -8.76 0.13 -1.79
N LEU A 26 -8.55 -1.18 -1.63
CA LEU A 26 -7.71 -1.97 -2.52
C LEU A 26 -8.29 -2.02 -3.93
N ILE A 27 -9.60 -2.27 -4.08
CA ILE A 27 -10.31 -2.24 -5.36
C ILE A 27 -10.13 -0.88 -6.03
N ASN A 28 -10.27 0.21 -5.30
CA ASN A 28 -10.09 1.55 -5.82
C ASN A 28 -8.64 1.80 -6.29
N LYS A 29 -7.65 1.15 -5.70
CA LYS A 29 -6.24 1.21 -6.15
C LYS A 29 -5.97 0.37 -7.40
N ILE A 30 -6.65 -0.74 -7.56
CA ILE A 30 -6.56 -1.59 -8.75
C ILE A 30 -7.25 -0.92 -9.95
N MET A 31 -8.31 -0.18 -9.69
CA MET A 31 -9.15 0.43 -10.73
C MET A 31 -8.37 1.36 -11.65
N ILE A 32 -8.60 1.22 -12.96
CA ILE A 32 -8.08 2.08 -14.03
C ILE A 32 -9.27 2.59 -14.83
N ASP A 33 -9.26 3.88 -15.21
CA ASP A 33 -10.28 4.51 -16.04
C ASP A 33 -11.72 4.39 -15.50
N GLY A 34 -11.86 4.31 -14.17
CA GLY A 34 -13.16 4.18 -13.53
C GLY A 34 -13.82 2.82 -13.68
N LYS A 35 -13.14 1.82 -14.22
CA LYS A 35 -13.68 0.47 -14.47
C LYS A 35 -13.70 -0.37 -13.18
N LYS A 36 -14.56 0.01 -12.24
CA LYS A 36 -14.64 -0.60 -10.92
C LYS A 36 -15.05 -2.07 -10.95
N GLY A 37 -16.00 -2.44 -11.83
CA GLY A 37 -16.44 -3.83 -11.97
C GLY A 37 -15.32 -4.79 -12.34
N LYS A 38 -14.42 -4.37 -13.24
CA LYS A 38 -13.21 -5.15 -13.57
C LYS A 38 -12.26 -5.28 -12.39
N ALA A 39 -12.03 -4.20 -11.66
CA ALA A 39 -11.18 -4.21 -10.47
C ALA A 39 -11.73 -5.13 -9.38
N GLN A 40 -13.03 -5.13 -9.15
CA GLN A 40 -13.69 -6.05 -8.23
C GLN A 40 -13.49 -7.49 -8.64
N LYS A 41 -13.69 -7.82 -9.92
CA LYS A 41 -13.47 -9.18 -10.44
C LYS A 41 -12.02 -9.63 -10.26
N ILE A 42 -11.06 -8.77 -10.55
CA ILE A 42 -9.63 -9.04 -10.35
C ILE A 42 -9.35 -9.38 -8.88
N LEU A 43 -9.84 -8.56 -7.96
CA LEU A 43 -9.62 -8.77 -6.54
C LEU A 43 -10.27 -10.07 -6.04
N TYR A 44 -11.52 -10.32 -6.39
CA TYR A 44 -12.22 -11.52 -5.94
C TYR A 44 -11.57 -12.79 -6.47
N THR A 45 -11.15 -12.79 -7.73
CA THR A 45 -10.41 -13.91 -8.31
C THR A 45 -9.05 -14.09 -7.65
N ALA A 46 -8.33 -13.00 -7.35
CA ALA A 46 -7.07 -13.06 -6.63
C ALA A 46 -7.24 -13.66 -5.22
N PHE A 47 -8.30 -13.29 -4.52
CA PHE A 47 -8.61 -13.84 -3.20
C PHE A 47 -9.00 -15.32 -3.26
N ASP A 48 -9.69 -15.75 -4.31
CA ASP A 48 -9.98 -17.18 -4.53
C ASP A 48 -8.69 -17.97 -4.78
N ILE A 49 -7.76 -17.43 -5.56
CA ILE A 49 -6.43 -18.02 -5.77
C ILE A 49 -5.66 -18.17 -4.45
N ILE A 50 -5.69 -17.16 -3.61
CA ILE A 50 -5.04 -17.18 -2.29
C ILE A 50 -5.66 -18.29 -1.43
N ARG A 51 -6.98 -18.39 -1.40
CA ARG A 51 -7.70 -19.43 -0.65
C ARG A 51 -7.32 -20.84 -1.11
N GLU A 52 -7.27 -21.05 -2.41
CA GLU A 52 -6.90 -22.37 -2.99
C GLU A 52 -5.46 -22.76 -2.67
N ARG A 53 -4.52 -21.80 -2.79
CA ARG A 53 -3.08 -22.09 -2.61
C ARG A 53 -2.64 -22.18 -1.17
N THR A 54 -3.21 -21.37 -0.28
CA THR A 54 -2.79 -21.29 1.13
C THR A 54 -3.70 -22.09 2.06
N GLY A 55 -4.94 -22.37 1.66
CA GLY A 55 -5.96 -22.97 2.51
C GLY A 55 -6.43 -22.07 3.66
N LYS A 56 -5.98 -20.83 3.70
CA LYS A 56 -6.32 -19.83 4.74
C LYS A 56 -7.38 -18.85 4.24
N ASP A 57 -8.00 -18.12 5.16
CA ASP A 57 -8.88 -17.01 4.83
C ASP A 57 -8.06 -15.93 4.07
N PRO A 58 -8.47 -15.57 2.84
CA PRO A 58 -7.76 -14.54 2.07
C PRO A 58 -7.75 -13.17 2.77
N MET A 59 -8.72 -12.85 3.60
CA MET A 59 -8.73 -11.61 4.40
C MET A 59 -7.59 -11.59 5.42
N GLU A 60 -7.36 -12.69 6.12
CA GLU A 60 -6.24 -12.80 7.07
C GLU A 60 -4.89 -12.66 6.35
N VAL A 61 -4.72 -13.32 5.22
CA VAL A 61 -3.50 -13.23 4.41
C VAL A 61 -3.28 -11.80 3.92
N PHE A 62 -4.33 -11.14 3.44
CA PHE A 62 -4.27 -9.76 2.98
C PHE A 62 -3.93 -8.78 4.11
N GLU A 63 -4.57 -8.91 5.26
CA GLU A 63 -4.29 -8.05 6.43
C GLU A 63 -2.85 -8.23 6.93
N GLN A 64 -2.35 -9.46 6.96
CA GLN A 64 -0.95 -9.73 7.30
C GLN A 64 0.01 -9.14 6.27
N ALA A 65 -0.29 -9.28 4.98
CA ALA A 65 0.48 -8.69 3.91
C ALA A 65 0.54 -7.16 4.02
N LEU A 66 -0.59 -6.53 4.23
CA LEU A 66 -0.68 -5.08 4.40
C LEU A 66 0.13 -4.60 5.61
N LYS A 67 0.03 -5.30 6.74
CA LYS A 67 0.81 -5.01 7.94
C LYS A 67 2.31 -5.09 7.67
N ASN A 68 2.75 -6.06 6.90
CA ASN A 68 4.17 -6.23 6.55
C ASN A 68 4.69 -5.18 5.56
N VAL A 69 3.81 -4.58 4.76
CA VAL A 69 4.18 -3.59 3.73
C VAL A 69 4.07 -2.15 4.24
N MET A 70 3.22 -1.88 5.22
CA MET A 70 3.01 -0.53 5.72
C MET A 70 4.28 0.06 6.34
N PRO A 71 4.76 1.23 5.86
CA PRO A 71 5.94 1.88 6.43
C PRO A 71 5.61 2.65 7.71
N VAL A 72 6.54 2.69 8.63
CA VAL A 72 6.47 3.53 9.86
C VAL A 72 7.11 4.89 9.63
N LEU A 73 8.19 4.93 8.84
CA LEU A 73 8.97 6.12 8.53
C LEU A 73 9.04 6.35 7.02
N GLU A 74 9.08 7.60 6.62
CA GLU A 74 9.38 8.02 5.26
C GLU A 74 10.32 9.23 5.29
N VAL A 75 10.92 9.58 4.16
CA VAL A 75 11.70 10.81 4.03
C VAL A 75 10.91 11.84 3.24
N ARG A 76 10.99 13.09 3.69
CA ARG A 76 10.42 14.24 2.97
C ARG A 76 11.50 15.28 2.70
N ALA A 77 11.49 15.81 1.50
CA ALA A 77 12.39 16.90 1.15
C ALA A 77 11.97 18.19 1.89
N ARG A 78 12.94 18.83 2.53
CA ARG A 78 12.79 20.15 3.12
C ARG A 78 13.92 21.06 2.68
N ARG A 79 13.59 22.28 2.28
CA ARG A 79 14.59 23.27 1.91
C ARG A 79 14.95 24.12 3.14
N VAL A 80 16.23 24.10 3.48
CA VAL A 80 16.79 24.89 4.58
C VAL A 80 18.05 25.60 4.09
N GLY A 81 18.09 26.92 4.20
CA GLY A 81 19.28 27.72 3.79
C GLY A 81 19.67 27.55 2.32
N GLY A 82 18.70 27.31 1.42
CA GLY A 82 18.98 27.10 -0.01
C GLY A 82 19.34 25.67 -0.42
N ALA A 83 19.59 24.79 0.53
CA ALA A 83 19.85 23.36 0.28
C ALA A 83 18.61 22.50 0.56
N ASN A 84 18.46 21.42 -0.21
CA ASN A 84 17.39 20.46 -0.01
C ASN A 84 17.91 19.27 0.84
N TYR A 85 17.21 19.00 1.94
CA TYR A 85 17.52 17.88 2.82
C TYR A 85 16.38 16.87 2.80
N GLN A 86 16.73 15.58 2.84
CA GLN A 86 15.79 14.49 3.02
C GLN A 86 15.58 14.27 4.52
N VAL A 87 14.43 14.67 5.04
CA VAL A 87 14.14 14.62 6.48
C VAL A 87 13.28 13.41 6.80
N PRO A 88 13.71 12.50 7.70
CA PRO A 88 12.88 11.38 8.12
C PRO A 88 11.71 11.87 8.99
N VAL A 89 10.52 11.38 8.67
CA VAL A 89 9.29 11.72 9.39
C VAL A 89 8.46 10.47 9.63
N GLU A 90 7.72 10.45 10.74
CA GLU A 90 6.74 9.40 11.00
C GLU A 90 5.58 9.48 10.01
N VAL A 91 5.12 8.31 9.56
CA VAL A 91 3.97 8.20 8.67
C VAL A 91 2.69 8.09 9.50
N ARG A 92 1.71 8.96 9.25
CA ARG A 92 0.39 8.89 9.90
C ARG A 92 -0.32 7.57 9.55
N PRO A 93 -1.16 7.00 10.44
CA PRO A 93 -1.81 5.70 10.22
C PRO A 93 -2.57 5.59 8.90
N GLU A 94 -3.31 6.62 8.51
CA GLU A 94 -4.06 6.64 7.24
C GLU A 94 -3.13 6.59 6.02
N ARG A 95 -2.01 7.31 6.09
CA ARG A 95 -1.01 7.31 5.03
C ARG A 95 -0.27 5.98 4.97
N ARG A 96 -0.01 5.33 6.10
CA ARG A 96 0.57 3.98 6.15
C ARG A 96 -0.28 3.00 5.33
N THR A 97 -1.58 2.99 5.58
CA THR A 97 -2.51 2.16 4.84
C THR A 97 -2.51 2.49 3.35
N THR A 98 -2.56 3.76 3.00
CA THR A 98 -2.54 4.22 1.61
C THR A 98 -1.26 3.80 0.88
N LEU A 99 -0.11 3.96 1.52
CA LEU A 99 1.17 3.55 0.95
C LEU A 99 1.27 2.04 0.81
N GLY A 100 0.84 1.28 1.82
CA GLY A 100 0.82 -0.18 1.78
C GLY A 100 -0.02 -0.71 0.62
N LEU A 101 -1.23 -0.22 0.46
CA LEU A 101 -2.12 -0.60 -0.65
C LEU A 101 -1.52 -0.21 -2.00
N ARG A 102 -0.97 0.99 -2.12
CA ARG A 102 -0.32 1.47 -3.34
C ARG A 102 0.85 0.58 -3.75
N TRP A 103 1.71 0.24 -2.82
CA TRP A 103 2.88 -0.59 -3.12
C TRP A 103 2.50 -2.01 -3.48
N LEU A 104 1.55 -2.62 -2.79
CA LEU A 104 1.03 -3.95 -3.16
C LEU A 104 0.54 -3.98 -4.61
N VAL A 105 -0.27 -3.01 -5.02
CA VAL A 105 -0.82 -2.96 -6.38
C VAL A 105 0.27 -2.64 -7.42
N ASN A 106 1.11 -1.65 -7.15
CA ASN A 106 2.14 -1.24 -8.11
C ASN A 106 3.17 -2.34 -8.36
N TYR A 107 3.62 -3.02 -7.31
CA TYR A 107 4.58 -4.12 -7.46
C TYR A 107 3.93 -5.41 -7.98
N ALA A 108 2.64 -5.63 -7.73
CA ALA A 108 1.89 -6.68 -8.40
C ALA A 108 1.89 -6.47 -9.94
N ARG A 109 1.66 -5.24 -10.38
CA ARG A 109 1.68 -4.90 -11.82
C ARG A 109 3.04 -5.16 -12.49
N LEU A 110 4.14 -5.07 -11.75
CA LEU A 110 5.49 -5.29 -12.26
C LEU A 110 5.92 -6.77 -12.27
N ARG A 111 5.09 -7.66 -11.76
CA ARG A 111 5.38 -9.10 -11.76
C ARG A 111 5.25 -9.69 -13.16
N GLY A 112 5.89 -10.86 -13.36
CA GLY A 112 5.94 -11.54 -14.64
C GLY A 112 4.80 -12.52 -14.93
N GLU A 113 3.86 -12.74 -13.99
CA GLU A 113 2.73 -13.65 -14.22
C GLU A 113 1.81 -13.11 -15.34
N LYS A 114 1.05 -14.01 -15.94
CA LYS A 114 0.26 -13.69 -17.13
C LYS A 114 -0.91 -12.74 -16.83
N THR A 115 -1.66 -12.97 -15.76
CA THR A 115 -2.85 -12.19 -15.43
C THR A 115 -2.64 -11.33 -14.18
N MET A 116 -3.39 -10.22 -14.09
CA MET A 116 -3.31 -9.34 -12.92
C MET A 116 -3.81 -10.04 -11.64
N GLU A 117 -4.77 -10.93 -11.77
CA GLU A 117 -5.28 -11.75 -10.66
C GLU A 117 -4.18 -12.61 -10.03
N GLU A 118 -3.38 -13.27 -10.87
CA GLU A 118 -2.24 -14.08 -10.41
C GLU A 118 -1.13 -13.21 -9.81
N ARG A 119 -0.83 -12.08 -10.46
CA ARG A 119 0.16 -11.12 -9.97
C ARG A 119 -0.21 -10.59 -8.59
N LEU A 120 -1.45 -10.17 -8.41
CA LEU A 120 -1.93 -9.64 -7.15
C LEU A 120 -1.95 -10.70 -6.06
N ALA A 121 -2.45 -11.91 -6.36
CA ALA A 121 -2.48 -13.01 -5.42
C ALA A 121 -1.06 -13.39 -4.96
N ASN A 122 -0.12 -13.51 -5.87
CA ASN A 122 1.26 -13.87 -5.55
C ASN A 122 1.97 -12.76 -4.76
N GLU A 123 1.76 -11.49 -5.11
CA GLU A 123 2.34 -10.39 -4.33
C GLU A 123 1.80 -10.33 -2.90
N ILE A 124 0.49 -10.53 -2.71
CA ILE A 124 -0.12 -10.60 -1.38
C ILE A 124 0.43 -11.77 -0.57
N MET A 125 0.54 -12.95 -1.17
CA MET A 125 1.10 -14.13 -0.48
C MET A 125 2.56 -13.93 -0.09
N ASP A 126 3.38 -13.39 -0.99
CA ASP A 126 4.78 -13.09 -0.72
C ASP A 126 4.91 -12.04 0.40
N ALA A 127 4.12 -11.00 0.35
CA ALA A 127 4.11 -9.95 1.38
C ALA A 127 3.65 -10.49 2.74
N ALA A 128 2.69 -11.40 2.78
CA ALA A 128 2.26 -12.06 4.01
C ALA A 128 3.39 -12.88 4.64
N ASN A 129 4.29 -13.44 3.83
CA ASN A 129 5.50 -14.14 4.25
C ASN A 129 6.71 -13.20 4.44
N ASN A 130 6.48 -11.91 4.48
CA ASN A 130 7.51 -10.86 4.63
C ASN A 130 8.59 -10.91 3.54
N THR A 131 8.20 -11.25 2.31
CA THR A 131 9.05 -11.29 1.12
C THR A 131 8.40 -10.51 -0.03
N GLY A 132 9.08 -10.39 -1.15
CA GLY A 132 8.58 -9.73 -2.34
C GLY A 132 8.94 -8.26 -2.46
N ALA A 133 8.60 -7.67 -3.60
CA ALA A 133 9.02 -6.32 -3.96
C ALA A 133 8.34 -5.22 -3.12
N ALA A 134 7.11 -5.40 -2.70
CA ALA A 134 6.41 -4.43 -1.85
C ALA A 134 7.07 -4.33 -0.46
N VAL A 135 7.43 -5.47 0.13
CA VAL A 135 8.16 -5.51 1.40
C VAL A 135 9.55 -4.91 1.24
N LYS A 136 10.24 -5.19 0.14
CA LYS A 136 11.52 -4.58 -0.17
C LYS A 136 11.42 -3.05 -0.27
N LYS A 137 10.36 -2.54 -0.87
CA LYS A 137 10.10 -1.09 -0.92
C LYS A 137 9.98 -0.47 0.47
N ARG A 138 9.28 -1.14 1.39
CA ARG A 138 9.22 -0.69 2.78
C ARG A 138 10.61 -0.67 3.42
N GLU A 139 11.38 -1.74 3.25
CA GLU A 139 12.75 -1.83 3.79
C GLU A 139 13.66 -0.74 3.24
N ASP A 140 13.62 -0.50 1.93
CA ASP A 140 14.40 0.56 1.29
C ASP A 140 13.99 1.95 1.80
N THR A 141 12.70 2.18 2.02
CA THR A 141 12.19 3.43 2.59
C THR A 141 12.69 3.62 4.03
N HIS A 142 12.67 2.56 4.84
CA HIS A 142 13.20 2.61 6.21
C HIS A 142 14.73 2.81 6.24
N LYS A 143 15.47 2.19 5.33
CA LYS A 143 16.93 2.41 5.18
C LYS A 143 17.24 3.85 4.80
N MET A 144 16.49 4.44 3.88
CA MET A 144 16.66 5.86 3.53
C MET A 144 16.37 6.77 4.73
N ALA A 145 15.34 6.49 5.51
CA ALA A 145 15.02 7.27 6.71
C ALA A 145 16.13 7.15 7.76
N GLU A 146 16.68 5.97 7.95
CA GLU A 146 17.80 5.75 8.86
C GLU A 146 19.09 6.43 8.39
N ALA A 147 19.41 6.33 7.10
CA ALA A 147 20.57 7.00 6.52
C ALA A 147 20.52 8.54 6.67
N ASN A 148 19.31 9.11 6.69
CA ASN A 148 19.09 10.55 6.86
C ASN A 148 18.75 10.93 8.31
N LYS A 149 18.95 10.05 9.28
CA LYS A 149 18.64 10.27 10.69
C LYS A 149 19.30 11.53 11.27
N ALA A 150 20.46 11.89 10.80
CA ALA A 150 21.17 13.11 11.20
C ALA A 150 20.37 14.40 10.93
N PHE A 151 19.45 14.37 9.97
CA PHE A 151 18.58 15.51 9.60
C PHE A 151 17.23 15.50 10.30
N ALA A 152 16.98 14.58 11.23
CA ALA A 152 15.70 14.47 11.94
C ALA A 152 15.31 15.75 12.69
N HIS A 153 16.27 16.54 13.15
CA HIS A 153 16.03 17.82 13.82
C HIS A 153 15.52 18.90 12.88
N TYR A 154 15.56 18.73 11.56
CA TYR A 154 14.97 19.65 10.59
C TYR A 154 13.48 19.42 10.36
N ARG A 155 12.87 18.40 10.98
CA ARG A 155 11.43 18.19 10.84
C ARG A 155 10.63 19.36 11.42
N TRP A 156 9.43 19.61 10.85
CA TRP A 156 8.52 20.69 11.22
C TRP A 156 7.23 20.17 11.84
#